data_8eec8ff86e1ab6f15c19e50b96add378
#
_entry.id   8eec8ff86e1ab6f15c19e50b96add378
#
_cell.length_a   1.000
_cell.length_b   1.000
_cell.length_c   1.000
_cell.angle_alpha   90.00
_cell.angle_beta   90.00
_cell.angle_gamma   90.00
#
_symmetry.space_group_name_H-M   'P 1'
#
loop_
_entity.id
_entity.type
_entity.pdbx_description
1 polymer ?
#
loop_
_entity_poly.entity_id
_entity_poly.type
_entity_poly.pdbx_seq_one_letter_code
_entity_poly.pdbx_strand_id
1 'polypeptide(L)'
;MTTTSFVKISVVFSVLRNALGTGEIPSGTVITALSLILTLYVMAPVGAAMIDAAAPSATAIDPNAPLAHPSDVLTTIRAGAEPLRTFLIHNAGERERGLFLELARDARPADRRADVGENDLLVAAPAFIVTELGEAFQLGFLIYLPFLVVDLVIANVLTALGLTSLSPTQVSLPFKLLLFVMVDGWYLLARALVLGYA
;
A
#
# COMPACT_ATOMS: atom_id res chain seq x y z
N MET A 1 7.96 -5.18 4.25
CA MET A 1 7.43 -4.09 3.43
C MET A 1 6.09 -4.41 2.75
N THR A 2 5.86 -5.63 2.30
CA THR A 2 4.62 -6.03 1.61
C THR A 2 3.37 -6.11 2.50
N THR A 3 3.53 -6.26 3.81
CA THR A 3 2.45 -6.35 4.82
C THR A 3 2.22 -5.01 5.55
N THR A 4 2.43 -3.90 4.86
CA THR A 4 2.25 -2.55 5.37
C THR A 4 1.55 -1.68 4.32
N SER A 5 1.11 -0.49 4.68
CA SER A 5 0.53 0.49 3.75
C SER A 5 1.46 0.92 2.59
N PHE A 6 2.72 0.49 2.59
CA PHE A 6 3.72 0.84 1.57
C PHE A 6 3.28 0.47 0.15
N VAL A 7 2.62 -0.67 -0.03
CA VAL A 7 2.22 -1.17 -1.36
C VAL A 7 1.27 -0.18 -2.03
N LYS A 8 0.15 0.15 -1.37
CA LYS A 8 -0.83 1.12 -1.90
C LYS A 8 -0.18 2.48 -2.19
N ILE A 9 0.53 3.03 -1.21
CA ILE A 9 1.14 4.36 -1.30
C ILE A 9 2.13 4.43 -2.46
N SER A 10 3.03 3.45 -2.58
CA SER A 10 4.05 3.43 -3.63
C SER A 10 3.47 3.25 -5.03
N VAL A 11 2.43 2.42 -5.17
CA VAL A 11 1.73 2.22 -6.45
C VAL A 11 1.00 3.49 -6.87
N VAL A 12 0.25 4.14 -5.96
CA VAL A 12 -0.47 5.39 -6.26
C VAL A 12 0.50 6.49 -6.70
N PHE A 13 1.63 6.68 -5.99
CA PHE A 13 2.63 7.66 -6.41
C PHE A 13 3.31 7.30 -7.73
N SER A 14 3.51 6.03 -8.02
CA SER A 14 4.05 5.57 -9.30
C SER A 14 3.08 5.86 -10.45
N VAL A 15 1.78 5.64 -10.24
CA VAL A 15 0.74 5.98 -11.22
C VAL A 15 0.67 7.49 -11.42
N LEU A 16 0.71 8.30 -10.36
CA LEU A 16 0.76 9.76 -10.46
C LEU A 16 1.93 10.23 -11.32
N ARG A 17 3.15 9.71 -11.08
CA ARG A 17 4.33 10.07 -11.87
C ARG A 17 4.12 9.78 -13.36
N ASN A 18 3.56 8.63 -13.67
CA ASN A 18 3.25 8.26 -15.05
C ASN A 18 2.18 9.14 -15.67
N ALA A 19 1.15 9.53 -14.89
CA ALA A 19 0.09 10.42 -15.31
C ALA A 19 0.58 11.83 -15.67
N LEU A 20 1.54 12.36 -14.90
CA LEU A 20 2.17 13.64 -15.18
C LEU A 20 2.98 13.63 -16.50
N GLY A 21 3.47 12.48 -16.93
CA GLY A 21 4.21 12.35 -18.20
C GLY A 21 5.63 12.90 -18.17
N THR A 22 6.18 13.19 -16.98
CA THR A 22 7.53 13.77 -16.82
C THR A 22 8.65 12.75 -17.01
N GLY A 23 8.32 11.44 -16.97
CA GLY A 23 9.27 10.33 -17.07
C GLY A 23 10.21 10.18 -15.88
N GLU A 24 10.80 11.28 -15.41
CA GLU A 24 11.85 11.26 -14.39
C GLU A 24 11.56 12.13 -13.14
N ILE A 25 10.59 13.03 -13.19
CA ILE A 25 10.31 13.97 -12.09
C ILE A 25 8.88 13.72 -11.54
N PRO A 26 8.71 13.41 -10.25
CA PRO A 26 9.75 13.15 -9.25
C PRO A 26 10.49 11.82 -9.50
N SER A 27 11.79 11.79 -9.13
CA SER A 27 12.58 10.57 -9.31
C SER A 27 12.02 9.38 -8.52
N GLY A 28 12.29 8.15 -8.97
CA GLY A 28 11.85 6.94 -8.26
C GLY A 28 12.31 6.91 -6.80
N THR A 29 13.50 7.44 -6.51
CA THR A 29 14.02 7.56 -5.14
C THR A 29 13.18 8.49 -4.27
N VAL A 30 12.75 9.64 -4.80
CA VAL A 30 11.87 10.58 -4.08
C VAL A 30 10.51 9.94 -3.80
N ILE A 31 9.93 9.24 -4.78
CA ILE A 31 8.67 8.50 -4.61
C ILE A 31 8.80 7.43 -3.51
N THR A 32 9.88 6.65 -3.55
CA THR A 32 10.13 5.63 -2.53
C THR A 32 10.29 6.25 -1.15
N ALA A 33 11.03 7.35 -1.03
CA ALA A 33 11.22 8.06 0.24
C ALA A 33 9.88 8.60 0.79
N LEU A 34 9.07 9.26 -0.05
CA LEU A 34 7.74 9.74 0.34
C LEU A 34 6.83 8.59 0.76
N SER A 35 6.82 7.50 0.00
CA SER A 35 6.04 6.31 0.33
C SER A 35 6.45 5.72 1.67
N LEU A 36 7.77 5.71 1.96
CA LEU A 36 8.28 5.20 3.23
C LEU A 36 7.88 6.10 4.41
N ILE A 37 7.98 7.41 4.26
CA ILE A 37 7.60 8.38 5.30
C ILE A 37 6.11 8.25 5.62
N LEU A 38 5.24 8.23 4.62
CA LEU A 38 3.80 8.06 4.83
C LEU A 38 3.46 6.68 5.42
N THR A 39 4.17 5.63 4.99
CA THR A 39 4.02 4.29 5.57
C THR A 39 4.38 4.29 7.05
N LEU A 40 5.50 4.89 7.43
CA LEU A 40 5.89 5.01 8.83
C LEU A 40 4.84 5.77 9.64
N TYR A 41 4.28 6.84 9.09
CA TYR A 41 3.22 7.60 9.74
C TYR A 41 1.95 6.74 9.97
N VAL A 42 1.48 6.04 8.95
CA VAL A 42 0.29 5.17 9.03
C VAL A 42 0.52 3.98 9.98
N MET A 43 1.72 3.38 9.91
CA MET A 43 2.05 2.18 10.70
C MET A 43 2.54 2.49 12.12
N ALA A 44 2.78 3.77 12.47
CA ALA A 44 3.27 4.14 13.80
C ALA A 44 2.39 3.61 14.95
N PRO A 45 1.06 3.73 14.94
CA PRO A 45 0.21 3.19 16.01
C PRO A 45 0.28 1.65 16.07
N VAL A 46 0.34 0.98 14.93
CA VAL A 46 0.46 -0.49 14.87
C VAL A 46 1.82 -0.91 15.46
N GLY A 47 2.91 -0.22 15.08
CA GLY A 47 4.24 -0.48 15.61
C GLY A 47 4.32 -0.28 17.13
N ALA A 48 3.73 0.79 17.66
CA ALA A 48 3.65 1.02 19.11
C ALA A 48 2.89 -0.12 19.80
N ALA A 49 1.71 -0.50 19.29
CA ALA A 49 0.93 -1.60 19.83
C ALA A 49 1.68 -2.96 19.79
N MET A 50 2.49 -3.20 18.76
CA MET A 50 3.34 -4.40 18.68
C MET A 50 4.39 -4.44 19.80
N ILE A 51 5.03 -3.30 20.08
CA ILE A 51 6.03 -3.18 21.16
C ILE A 51 5.34 -3.39 22.51
N ASP A 52 4.22 -2.74 22.76
CA ASP A 52 3.46 -2.85 24.00
C ASP A 52 2.96 -4.29 24.24
N ALA A 53 2.50 -4.97 23.20
CA ALA A 53 2.05 -6.36 23.30
C ALA A 53 3.21 -7.35 23.55
N ALA A 54 4.40 -7.07 23.03
CA ALA A 54 5.59 -7.91 23.23
C ALA A 54 6.25 -7.67 24.61
N ALA A 55 6.14 -6.48 25.19
CA ALA A 55 6.87 -6.06 26.39
C ALA A 55 6.65 -6.99 27.60
N PRO A 56 5.41 -7.42 27.97
CA PRO A 56 5.22 -8.30 29.13
C PRO A 56 5.92 -9.65 28.99
N SER A 57 5.93 -10.21 27.79
CA SER A 57 6.59 -11.49 27.51
C SER A 57 8.11 -11.35 27.41
N ALA A 58 8.59 -10.20 26.89
CA ALA A 58 10.00 -9.90 26.81
C ALA A 58 10.65 -9.66 28.18
N THR A 59 9.96 -9.02 29.11
CA THR A 59 10.43 -8.79 30.48
C THR A 59 10.46 -10.07 31.34
N ALA A 60 9.71 -11.09 30.95
CA ALA A 60 9.73 -12.40 31.62
C ALA A 60 10.97 -13.25 31.23
N ILE A 61 11.71 -12.85 30.20
CA ILE A 61 12.95 -13.53 29.78
C ILE A 61 14.07 -13.09 30.74
N ASP A 62 14.59 -14.03 31.57
CA ASP A 62 15.71 -13.75 32.44
C ASP A 62 16.98 -13.50 31.60
N PRO A 63 17.57 -12.28 31.65
CA PRO A 63 18.78 -11.96 30.86
C PRO A 63 20.02 -12.75 31.30
N ASN A 64 19.99 -13.41 32.48
CA ASN A 64 21.06 -14.22 33.01
C ASN A 64 20.85 -15.72 32.72
N ALA A 65 19.72 -16.13 32.18
CA ALA A 65 19.50 -17.49 31.76
C ALA A 65 20.42 -17.82 30.56
N PRO A 66 21.09 -18.95 30.51
CA PRO A 66 22.09 -19.27 29.50
C PRO A 66 21.53 -19.39 28.08
N LEU A 67 20.22 -19.50 27.90
CA LEU A 67 19.45 -19.37 26.63
C LEU A 67 17.99 -19.18 27.02
N ALA A 68 17.34 -18.15 26.46
CA ALA A 68 15.89 -18.02 26.53
C ALA A 68 15.24 -19.29 25.97
N HIS A 69 14.30 -19.88 26.69
CA HIS A 69 13.61 -21.07 26.17
C HIS A 69 12.95 -20.73 24.83
N PRO A 70 13.06 -21.59 23.79
CA PRO A 70 12.44 -21.34 22.48
C PRO A 70 10.93 -21.04 22.57
N SER A 71 10.24 -21.58 23.57
CA SER A 71 8.83 -21.31 23.89
C SER A 71 8.57 -19.84 24.23
N ASP A 72 9.46 -19.20 24.99
CA ASP A 72 9.29 -17.84 25.49
C ASP A 72 9.53 -16.81 24.36
N VAL A 73 10.50 -17.09 23.50
CA VAL A 73 10.73 -16.31 22.28
C VAL A 73 9.53 -16.40 21.34
N LEU A 74 8.99 -17.60 21.14
CA LEU A 74 7.81 -17.81 20.29
C LEU A 74 6.56 -17.11 20.85
N THR A 75 6.35 -17.13 22.15
CA THR A 75 5.22 -16.42 22.79
C THR A 75 5.35 -14.92 22.64
N THR A 76 6.55 -14.37 22.81
CA THR A 76 6.84 -12.94 22.61
C THR A 76 6.60 -12.51 21.16
N ILE A 77 7.10 -13.29 20.19
CA ILE A 77 6.87 -13.02 18.76
C ILE A 77 5.38 -13.08 18.41
N ARG A 78 4.65 -14.08 18.91
CA ARG A 78 3.20 -14.20 18.66
C ARG A 78 2.44 -13.02 19.26
N ALA A 79 2.73 -12.65 20.50
CA ALA A 79 2.09 -11.51 21.14
C ALA A 79 2.37 -10.20 20.38
N GLY A 80 3.62 -9.97 19.98
CA GLY A 80 4.00 -8.79 19.20
C GLY A 80 3.43 -8.77 17.78
N ALA A 81 3.13 -9.93 17.18
CA ALA A 81 2.55 -10.00 15.85
C ALA A 81 1.02 -9.77 15.81
N GLU A 82 0.31 -9.86 16.94
CA GLU A 82 -1.14 -9.76 16.99
C GLU A 82 -1.70 -8.40 16.52
N PRO A 83 -1.12 -7.25 16.88
CA PRO A 83 -1.57 -5.96 16.35
C PRO A 83 -1.39 -5.84 14.83
N LEU A 84 -0.29 -6.39 14.29
CA LEU A 84 -0.09 -6.45 12.84
C LEU A 84 -1.16 -7.34 12.17
N ARG A 85 -1.45 -8.50 12.74
CA ARG A 85 -2.51 -9.39 12.25
C ARG A 85 -3.85 -8.70 12.22
N THR A 86 -4.21 -7.99 13.29
CA THR A 86 -5.45 -7.19 13.38
C THR A 86 -5.51 -6.13 12.29
N PHE A 87 -4.41 -5.41 12.07
CA PHE A 87 -4.29 -4.43 10.98
C PHE A 87 -4.51 -5.07 9.60
N LEU A 88 -3.90 -6.21 9.33
CA LEU A 88 -4.05 -6.91 8.05
C LEU A 88 -5.49 -7.38 7.83
N ILE A 89 -6.13 -7.95 8.84
CA ILE A 89 -7.52 -8.41 8.76
C ILE A 89 -8.47 -7.24 8.54
N HIS A 90 -8.26 -6.12 9.23
CA HIS A 90 -9.12 -4.94 9.13
C HIS A 90 -9.08 -4.32 7.73
N ASN A 91 -7.89 -4.31 7.10
CA ASN A 91 -7.68 -3.72 5.78
C ASN A 91 -7.72 -4.73 4.62
N ALA A 92 -7.95 -6.02 4.88
CA ALA A 92 -8.15 -7.03 3.85
C ALA A 92 -9.64 -7.14 3.47
N GLY A 93 -9.94 -7.09 2.18
CA GLY A 93 -11.29 -7.26 1.66
C GLY A 93 -11.88 -8.63 2.01
N GLU A 94 -13.17 -8.68 2.32
CA GLU A 94 -13.87 -9.94 2.64
C GLU A 94 -13.81 -10.94 1.48
N ARG A 95 -13.94 -10.45 0.25
CA ARG A 95 -13.86 -11.26 -0.97
C ARG A 95 -12.49 -11.91 -1.12
N GLU A 96 -11.44 -11.14 -0.93
CA GLU A 96 -10.05 -11.60 -1.04
C GLU A 96 -9.73 -12.58 0.09
N ARG A 97 -10.19 -12.32 1.32
CA ARG A 97 -10.04 -13.25 2.45
C ARG A 97 -10.75 -14.58 2.17
N GLY A 98 -12.00 -14.55 1.65
CA GLY A 98 -12.72 -15.74 1.27
C GLY A 98 -11.98 -16.55 0.21
N LEU A 99 -11.46 -15.92 -0.84
CA LEU A 99 -10.66 -16.56 -1.87
C LEU A 99 -9.42 -17.27 -1.29
N PHE A 100 -8.63 -16.57 -0.49
CA PHE A 100 -7.39 -17.15 0.07
C PHE A 100 -7.67 -18.20 1.14
N LEU A 101 -8.79 -18.14 1.84
CA LEU A 101 -9.25 -19.21 2.74
C LEU A 101 -9.55 -20.50 1.97
N GLU A 102 -10.31 -20.40 0.88
CA GLU A 102 -10.62 -21.52 0.00
C GLU A 102 -9.34 -22.14 -0.56
N LEU A 103 -8.47 -21.35 -1.16
CA LEU A 103 -7.20 -21.81 -1.70
C LEU A 103 -6.30 -22.45 -0.64
N ALA A 104 -6.23 -21.88 0.58
CA ALA A 104 -5.45 -22.43 1.67
C ALA A 104 -5.99 -23.76 2.18
N ARG A 105 -7.31 -23.97 2.13
CA ARG A 105 -7.96 -25.25 2.47
C ARG A 105 -7.73 -26.29 1.39
N ASP A 106 -7.87 -25.91 0.11
CA ASP A 106 -7.69 -26.83 -1.01
C ASP A 106 -6.24 -27.32 -1.18
N ALA A 107 -5.27 -26.49 -0.81
CA ALA A 107 -3.87 -26.85 -0.79
C ALA A 107 -3.51 -27.87 0.31
N ARG A 108 -4.44 -28.20 1.23
CA ARG A 108 -4.20 -29.11 2.37
C ARG A 108 -4.93 -30.43 2.21
N PRO A 109 -4.38 -31.52 2.79
CA PRO A 109 -5.10 -32.79 2.92
C PRO A 109 -6.44 -32.60 3.64
N ALA A 110 -7.42 -33.45 3.33
CA ALA A 110 -8.80 -33.31 3.79
C ALA A 110 -8.96 -33.27 5.32
N ASP A 111 -8.09 -33.98 6.05
CA ASP A 111 -8.04 -34.05 7.51
C ASP A 111 -7.53 -32.75 8.17
N ARG A 112 -6.83 -31.88 7.42
CA ARG A 112 -6.24 -30.64 7.91
C ARG A 112 -6.87 -29.37 7.33
N ARG A 113 -7.92 -29.48 6.54
CA ARG A 113 -8.60 -28.32 5.95
C ARG A 113 -9.28 -27.44 7.00
N ALA A 114 -9.76 -28.03 8.08
CA ALA A 114 -10.40 -27.32 9.19
C ALA A 114 -9.41 -26.52 10.07
N ASP A 115 -8.11 -26.82 9.99
CA ASP A 115 -7.09 -26.15 10.80
C ASP A 115 -6.82 -24.71 10.34
N VAL A 116 -7.31 -24.31 9.14
CA VAL A 116 -7.13 -22.96 8.60
C VAL A 116 -8.34 -22.11 8.93
N GLY A 117 -8.09 -21.08 9.72
CA GLY A 117 -9.07 -20.04 10.04
C GLY A 117 -9.02 -18.85 9.07
N GLU A 118 -10.15 -18.16 8.94
CA GLU A 118 -10.26 -16.94 8.12
C GLU A 118 -9.32 -15.82 8.59
N ASN A 119 -8.97 -15.86 9.88
CA ASN A 119 -8.10 -14.86 10.51
C ASN A 119 -6.63 -15.27 10.56
N ASP A 120 -6.24 -16.36 9.91
CA ASP A 120 -4.84 -16.78 9.87
C ASP A 120 -4.01 -15.82 9.02
N LEU A 121 -2.77 -15.55 9.45
CA LEU A 121 -1.84 -14.71 8.68
C LEU A 121 -1.58 -15.22 7.26
N LEU A 122 -1.63 -16.54 7.06
CA LEU A 122 -1.53 -17.17 5.74
C LEU A 122 -2.68 -16.80 4.79
N VAL A 123 -3.84 -16.45 5.34
CA VAL A 123 -5.02 -16.00 4.60
C VAL A 123 -5.03 -14.48 4.54
N ALA A 124 -4.85 -13.81 5.68
CA ALA A 124 -4.97 -12.37 5.81
C ALA A 124 -3.88 -11.60 5.02
N ALA A 125 -2.62 -12.08 5.04
CA ALA A 125 -1.52 -11.35 4.39
C ALA A 125 -1.67 -11.29 2.86
N PRO A 126 -1.88 -12.38 2.11
CA PRO A 126 -2.10 -12.29 0.67
C PRO A 126 -3.41 -11.57 0.31
N ALA A 127 -4.48 -11.75 1.09
CA ALA A 127 -5.73 -11.04 0.90
C ALA A 127 -5.53 -9.52 1.02
N PHE A 128 -4.84 -9.08 2.06
CA PHE A 128 -4.47 -7.68 2.25
C PHE A 128 -3.71 -7.11 1.05
N ILE A 129 -2.66 -7.81 0.57
CA ILE A 129 -1.86 -7.34 -0.55
C ILE A 129 -2.70 -7.16 -1.82
N VAL A 130 -3.60 -8.12 -2.12
CA VAL A 130 -4.47 -8.03 -3.31
C VAL A 130 -5.48 -6.92 -3.17
N THR A 131 -6.07 -6.73 -1.99
CA THR A 131 -6.98 -5.60 -1.69
C THR A 131 -6.25 -4.27 -1.88
N GLU A 132 -5.09 -4.10 -1.24
CA GLU A 132 -4.28 -2.88 -1.33
C GLU A 132 -3.89 -2.52 -2.77
N LEU A 133 -3.52 -3.52 -3.57
CA LEU A 133 -3.24 -3.32 -4.99
C LEU A 133 -4.50 -2.90 -5.76
N GLY A 134 -5.63 -3.55 -5.52
CA GLY A 134 -6.91 -3.20 -6.15
C GLY A 134 -7.31 -1.75 -5.87
N GLU A 135 -7.26 -1.34 -4.61
CA GLU A 135 -7.55 0.03 -4.19
C GLU A 135 -6.53 1.04 -4.74
N ALA A 136 -5.23 0.68 -4.75
CA ALA A 136 -4.19 1.53 -5.32
C ALA A 136 -4.43 1.80 -6.82
N PHE A 137 -4.84 0.79 -7.58
CA PHE A 137 -5.18 0.97 -8.99
C PHE A 137 -6.46 1.79 -9.19
N GLN A 138 -7.47 1.62 -8.35
CA GLN A 138 -8.69 2.44 -8.39
C GLN A 138 -8.37 3.91 -8.14
N LEU A 139 -7.65 4.22 -7.07
CA LEU A 139 -7.19 5.57 -6.75
C LEU A 139 -6.30 6.13 -7.87
N GLY A 140 -5.35 5.33 -8.35
CA GLY A 140 -4.46 5.70 -9.43
C GLY A 140 -5.21 6.04 -10.71
N PHE A 141 -6.24 5.28 -11.06
CA PHE A 141 -7.09 5.55 -12.20
C PHE A 141 -7.83 6.89 -12.06
N LEU A 142 -8.42 7.14 -10.90
CA LEU A 142 -9.11 8.42 -10.63
C LEU A 142 -8.17 9.62 -10.75
N ILE A 143 -6.94 9.48 -10.27
CA ILE A 143 -5.90 10.51 -10.40
C ILE A 143 -5.47 10.70 -11.85
N TYR A 144 -5.44 9.62 -12.63
CA TYR A 144 -5.01 9.66 -14.03
C TYR A 144 -6.02 10.39 -14.94
N LEU A 145 -7.34 10.30 -14.64
CA LEU A 145 -8.39 10.83 -15.49
C LEU A 145 -8.24 12.32 -15.87
N PRO A 146 -8.04 13.27 -14.94
CA PRO A 146 -7.88 14.68 -15.30
C PRO A 146 -6.67 14.93 -16.19
N PHE A 147 -5.58 14.22 -16.01
CA PHE A 147 -4.39 14.34 -16.85
C PHE A 147 -4.61 13.76 -18.25
N LEU A 148 -5.39 12.69 -18.37
CA LEU A 148 -5.78 12.12 -19.65
C LEU A 148 -6.63 13.12 -20.46
N VAL A 149 -7.55 13.82 -19.79
CA VAL A 149 -8.36 14.86 -20.45
C VAL A 149 -7.49 15.99 -20.99
N VAL A 150 -6.49 16.42 -20.21
CA VAL A 150 -5.51 17.45 -20.67
C VAL A 150 -4.76 16.96 -21.92
N ASP A 151 -4.27 15.71 -21.92
CA ASP A 151 -3.59 15.15 -23.09
C ASP A 151 -4.50 15.12 -24.33
N LEU A 152 -5.74 14.70 -24.17
CA LEU A 152 -6.71 14.62 -25.26
C LEU A 152 -7.03 16.02 -25.85
N VAL A 153 -7.22 17.02 -25.01
CA VAL A 153 -7.47 18.39 -25.45
C VAL A 153 -6.28 18.94 -26.23
N ILE A 154 -5.07 18.80 -25.68
CA ILE A 154 -3.85 19.25 -26.36
C ILE A 154 -3.63 18.53 -27.68
N ALA A 155 -3.83 17.22 -27.73
CA ALA A 155 -3.70 16.44 -28.98
C ALA A 155 -4.66 16.94 -30.05
N ASN A 156 -5.92 17.21 -29.70
CA ASN A 156 -6.92 17.75 -30.63
C ASN A 156 -6.55 19.16 -31.12
N VAL A 157 -6.07 20.03 -30.24
CA VAL A 157 -5.63 21.39 -30.61
C VAL A 157 -4.44 21.32 -31.56
N LEU A 158 -3.42 20.51 -31.27
CA LEU A 158 -2.24 20.38 -32.15
C LEU A 158 -2.64 19.84 -33.53
N THR A 159 -3.54 18.87 -33.59
CA THR A 159 -4.04 18.31 -34.85
C THR A 159 -4.81 19.36 -35.64
N ALA A 160 -5.68 20.14 -35.00
CA ALA A 160 -6.44 21.22 -35.64
C ALA A 160 -5.55 22.33 -36.21
N LEU A 161 -4.41 22.59 -35.55
CA LEU A 161 -3.41 23.56 -36.01
C LEU A 161 -2.43 23.00 -37.08
N GLY A 162 -2.55 21.73 -37.41
CA GLY A 162 -1.62 21.04 -38.34
C GLY A 162 -0.24 20.77 -37.79
N LEU A 163 -0.05 20.91 -36.48
CA LEU A 163 1.24 20.75 -35.79
C LEU A 163 1.50 19.27 -35.42
N THR A 164 1.43 18.37 -36.41
CA THR A 164 1.54 16.92 -36.21
C THR A 164 2.95 16.45 -35.83
N SER A 165 3.96 17.29 -35.98
CA SER A 165 5.36 17.00 -35.60
C SER A 165 5.64 17.19 -34.12
N LEU A 166 4.76 17.86 -33.37
CA LEU A 166 4.93 18.09 -31.93
C LEU A 166 4.34 16.94 -31.14
N SER A 167 5.07 16.53 -30.10
CA SER A 167 4.57 15.50 -29.17
C SER A 167 3.48 16.11 -28.25
N PRO A 168 2.23 15.62 -28.30
CA PRO A 168 1.17 16.10 -27.41
C PRO A 168 1.53 16.00 -25.92
N THR A 169 2.22 14.94 -25.52
CA THR A 169 2.63 14.71 -24.12
C THR A 169 3.63 15.78 -23.64
N GLN A 170 4.55 16.21 -24.50
CA GLN A 170 5.51 17.28 -24.15
C GLN A 170 4.83 18.62 -24.02
N VAL A 171 3.86 18.93 -24.87
CA VAL A 171 3.11 20.18 -24.85
C VAL A 171 2.11 20.20 -23.67
N SER A 172 1.52 19.06 -23.31
CA SER A 172 0.57 18.97 -22.20
C SER A 172 1.22 19.02 -20.82
N LEU A 173 2.51 18.70 -20.70
CA LEU A 173 3.23 18.60 -19.44
C LEU A 173 3.10 19.85 -18.56
N PRO A 174 3.36 21.09 -19.02
CA PRO A 174 3.22 22.29 -18.19
C PRO A 174 1.78 22.48 -17.69
N PHE A 175 0.78 22.14 -18.50
CA PHE A 175 -0.63 22.25 -18.11
C PHE A 175 -1.01 21.21 -17.04
N LYS A 176 -0.48 20.00 -17.13
CA LYS A 176 -0.66 18.97 -16.10
C LYS A 176 -0.04 19.37 -14.78
N LEU A 177 1.20 19.91 -14.80
CA LEU A 177 1.86 20.41 -13.60
C LEU A 177 1.09 21.57 -12.97
N LEU A 178 0.63 22.52 -13.80
CA LEU A 178 -0.19 23.63 -13.32
C LEU A 178 -1.48 23.13 -12.68
N LEU A 179 -2.21 22.24 -13.34
CA LEU A 179 -3.42 21.63 -12.81
C LEU A 179 -3.16 20.97 -11.44
N PHE A 180 -2.12 20.16 -11.35
CA PHE A 180 -1.76 19.45 -10.12
C PHE A 180 -1.45 20.40 -8.96
N VAL A 181 -0.72 21.49 -9.24
CA VAL A 181 -0.40 22.52 -8.23
C VAL A 181 -1.66 23.30 -7.83
N MET A 182 -2.52 23.67 -8.79
CA MET A 182 -3.73 24.45 -8.51
C MET A 182 -4.74 23.71 -7.63
N VAL A 183 -4.83 22.39 -7.76
CA VAL A 183 -5.72 21.56 -6.91
C VAL A 183 -5.08 21.13 -5.60
N ASP A 184 -3.88 21.62 -5.29
CA ASP A 184 -3.09 21.16 -4.14
C ASP A 184 -2.93 19.63 -4.10
N GLY A 185 -2.49 19.07 -5.22
CA GLY A 185 -2.48 17.63 -5.48
C GLY A 185 -1.71 16.82 -4.44
N TRP A 186 -0.57 17.33 -3.92
CA TRP A 186 0.19 16.65 -2.87
C TRP A 186 -0.59 16.50 -1.58
N TYR A 187 -1.27 17.56 -1.16
CA TYR A 187 -2.10 17.55 0.06
C TYR A 187 -3.27 16.57 -0.08
N LEU A 188 -3.99 16.64 -1.21
CA LEU A 188 -5.14 15.75 -1.45
C LEU A 188 -4.73 14.29 -1.47
N LEU A 189 -3.60 13.96 -2.12
CA LEU A 189 -3.08 12.60 -2.17
C LEU A 189 -2.64 12.08 -0.82
N ALA A 190 -1.82 12.86 -0.10
CA ALA A 190 -1.36 12.46 1.23
C ALA A 190 -2.55 12.24 2.18
N ARG A 191 -3.52 13.15 2.16
CA ARG A 191 -4.75 13.03 2.97
C ARG A 191 -5.56 11.79 2.60
N ALA A 192 -5.81 11.56 1.31
CA ALA A 192 -6.59 10.41 0.86
C ALA A 192 -5.93 9.08 1.23
N LEU A 193 -4.60 8.98 1.06
CA LEU A 193 -3.83 7.79 1.38
C LEU A 193 -3.80 7.50 2.89
N VAL A 194 -3.70 8.53 3.74
CA VAL A 194 -3.70 8.35 5.19
C VAL A 194 -5.10 8.02 5.70
N LEU A 195 -6.14 8.73 5.24
CA LEU A 195 -7.52 8.48 5.65
C LEU A 195 -8.05 7.10 5.20
N GLY A 196 -7.47 6.51 4.17
CA GLY A 196 -7.82 5.16 3.73
C GLY A 196 -7.43 4.06 4.73
N TYR A 197 -6.73 4.40 5.83
CA TYR A 197 -6.35 3.48 6.93
C TYR A 197 -6.88 3.92 8.30
N ALA A 198 -7.68 5.00 8.37
CA ALA A 198 -8.21 5.57 9.62
C ALA A 198 -9.51 4.91 10.09
#